data_f816b4067873c5134ac2c72d759f2f91
#
_entry.id   f816b4067873c5134ac2c72d759f2f91
#
_cell.length_a   1.000
_cell.length_b   1.000
_cell.length_c   1.000
_cell.angle_alpha   90.00
_cell.angle_beta   90.00
_cell.angle_gamma   90.00
#
_symmetry.space_group_name_H-M   'P 1'
#
loop_
_entity.id
_entity.type
_entity.pdbx_description
1 polymer ?
#
loop_
_entity_poly.entity_id
_entity_poly.type
_entity_poly.pdbx_seq_one_letter_code
_entity_poly.pdbx_strand_id
1 'polypeptide(L)'
;PVLGAITNGLPQSERAGKGIHFRLSQTGVPDSPEGYLLEITGKGVTITSRDEAGLFYGCQTLEQLLEDSRDFKKEIPPMKITDYPAIAYRAVHLDTKHHLDRMDYYYRMVDKLARYKINAIIWELEDKLRFTRRPEAGAPNAISKQEMQALCRYAKERNVEISPLVQGLGHAGFILKHH
;
A
#
# COMPACT_ATOMS: atom_id res chain seq x y z
N PRO A 1 -9.97 9.39 -3.54
CA PRO A 1 -9.18 9.06 -4.75
C PRO A 1 -8.96 7.56 -4.90
N VAL A 2 -8.76 6.81 -3.79
CA VAL A 2 -8.52 5.36 -3.81
C VAL A 2 -9.78 4.59 -4.23
N LEU A 3 -10.96 4.98 -3.74
CA LEU A 3 -12.23 4.41 -4.20
C LEU A 3 -12.42 4.60 -5.72
N GLY A 4 -11.97 5.72 -6.28
CA GLY A 4 -12.00 5.96 -7.71
C GLY A 4 -11.11 5.01 -8.51
N ALA A 5 -9.97 4.59 -7.96
CA ALA A 5 -9.08 3.62 -8.61
C ALA A 5 -9.64 2.19 -8.54
N ILE A 6 -10.32 1.85 -7.44
CA ILE A 6 -10.99 0.55 -7.26
C ILE A 6 -12.30 0.47 -8.07
N THR A 7 -12.99 1.61 -8.25
CA THR A 7 -14.28 1.67 -8.94
C THR A 7 -14.20 2.09 -10.41
N ASN A 8 -13.05 2.58 -10.88
CA ASN A 8 -12.82 2.91 -12.29
C ASN A 8 -12.84 1.64 -13.16
N GLY A 9 -14.03 1.26 -13.58
CA GLY A 9 -14.28 0.09 -14.42
C GLY A 9 -15.32 -0.88 -13.89
N LEU A 10 -15.76 -0.74 -12.64
CA LEU A 10 -16.91 -1.48 -12.15
C LEU A 10 -18.18 -0.67 -12.37
N PRO A 11 -19.21 -1.21 -13.02
CA PRO A 11 -20.48 -0.51 -13.15
C PRO A 11 -21.04 -0.23 -11.77
N GLN A 12 -21.30 1.04 -11.45
CA GLN A 12 -22.10 1.40 -10.27
C GLN A 12 -23.50 0.84 -10.50
N SER A 13 -23.76 -0.35 -9.93
CA SER A 13 -25.10 -0.90 -9.98
C SER A 13 -25.81 -0.59 -8.66
N GLU A 14 -26.81 0.25 -8.72
CA GLU A 14 -27.81 0.41 -7.66
C GLU A 14 -28.72 -0.81 -7.50
N ARG A 15 -28.46 -1.90 -8.20
CA ARG A 15 -29.21 -3.14 -8.09
C ARG A 15 -28.84 -3.85 -6.81
N ALA A 16 -29.79 -3.94 -5.88
CA ALA A 16 -29.78 -4.92 -4.79
C ALA A 16 -29.69 -6.33 -5.39
N GLY A 17 -28.45 -6.81 -5.59
CA GLY A 17 -28.15 -8.07 -6.27
C GLY A 17 -26.75 -8.55 -5.93
N LYS A 18 -26.35 -9.66 -6.48
CA LYS A 18 -25.02 -10.24 -6.32
C LYS A 18 -23.94 -9.23 -6.78
N GLY A 19 -23.11 -8.78 -5.84
CA GLY A 19 -22.06 -7.78 -6.13
C GLY A 19 -21.17 -7.53 -4.92
N ILE A 20 -20.16 -6.65 -5.11
CA ILE A 20 -19.31 -6.15 -4.03
C ILE A 20 -19.80 -4.74 -3.70
N HIS A 21 -20.14 -4.51 -2.43
CA HIS A 21 -20.65 -3.25 -1.93
C HIS A 21 -19.67 -2.64 -0.94
N PHE A 22 -19.40 -1.34 -1.07
CA PHE A 22 -18.55 -0.57 -0.17
C PHE A 22 -19.40 0.39 0.64
N ARG A 23 -19.14 0.47 1.94
CA ARG A 23 -19.88 1.35 2.85
C ARG A 23 -18.93 2.05 3.82
N LEU A 24 -19.04 3.35 3.92
CA LEU A 24 -18.47 4.11 5.03
C LEU A 24 -19.53 4.25 6.14
N SER A 25 -19.16 3.86 7.37
CA SER A 25 -20.04 3.92 8.53
C SER A 25 -19.23 4.14 9.81
N GLN A 26 -19.78 4.94 10.71
CA GLN A 26 -19.18 5.17 12.04
C GLN A 26 -19.66 4.16 13.09
N THR A 27 -20.62 3.31 12.74
CA THR A 27 -21.21 2.31 13.66
C THR A 27 -21.17 0.91 13.05
N GLY A 28 -21.11 -0.11 13.90
CA GLY A 28 -21.11 -1.51 13.48
C GLY A 28 -19.78 -2.00 12.88
N VAL A 29 -18.72 -1.22 13.01
CA VAL A 29 -17.35 -1.49 12.54
C VAL A 29 -16.36 -1.27 13.67
N PRO A 30 -15.11 -1.77 13.58
CA PRO A 30 -14.09 -1.52 14.59
C PRO A 30 -13.89 -0.02 14.84
N ASP A 31 -13.72 0.36 16.11
CA ASP A 31 -13.34 1.72 16.51
C ASP A 31 -11.83 1.89 16.45
N SER A 32 -11.29 1.72 15.24
CA SER A 32 -9.87 1.78 14.96
C SER A 32 -9.66 2.29 13.54
N PRO A 33 -8.68 3.17 13.28
CA PRO A 33 -8.26 3.49 11.93
C PRO A 33 -7.89 2.22 11.16
N GLU A 34 -8.15 2.21 9.85
CA GLU A 34 -7.90 1.06 8.96
C GLU A 34 -8.74 -0.19 9.29
N GLY A 35 -9.60 -0.14 10.33
CA GLY A 35 -10.47 -1.25 10.71
C GLY A 35 -11.62 -1.43 9.72
N TYR A 36 -12.02 -2.68 9.49
CA TYR A 36 -13.13 -3.00 8.59
C TYR A 36 -13.94 -4.21 9.05
N LEU A 37 -15.11 -4.31 8.47
CA LEU A 37 -16.00 -5.45 8.52
C LEU A 37 -16.21 -5.94 7.09
N LEU A 38 -15.85 -7.20 6.82
CA LEU A 38 -16.10 -7.89 5.55
C LEU A 38 -17.17 -8.96 5.78
N GLU A 39 -18.28 -8.87 5.07
CA GLU A 39 -19.38 -9.82 5.13
C GLU A 39 -19.60 -10.48 3.77
N ILE A 40 -19.52 -11.80 3.72
CA ILE A 40 -19.79 -12.62 2.54
C ILE A 40 -21.07 -13.42 2.79
N THR A 41 -22.04 -13.27 1.92
CA THR A 41 -23.34 -13.91 2.02
C THR A 41 -23.76 -14.48 0.66
N GLY A 42 -24.83 -15.27 0.63
CA GLY A 42 -25.42 -15.73 -0.64
C GLY A 42 -25.96 -14.58 -1.53
N LYS A 43 -26.06 -13.35 -1.00
CA LYS A 43 -26.52 -12.18 -1.75
C LYS A 43 -25.36 -11.32 -2.29
N GLY A 44 -24.11 -11.55 -1.87
CA GLY A 44 -22.96 -10.78 -2.29
C GLY A 44 -21.98 -10.51 -1.14
N VAL A 45 -21.06 -9.58 -1.39
CA VAL A 45 -19.99 -9.17 -0.46
C VAL A 45 -20.23 -7.72 -0.05
N THR A 46 -20.10 -7.42 1.24
CA THR A 46 -20.10 -6.05 1.74
C THR A 46 -18.86 -5.78 2.55
N ILE A 47 -18.16 -4.69 2.25
CA ILE A 47 -17.03 -4.19 3.04
C ILE A 47 -17.46 -2.87 3.67
N THR A 48 -17.45 -2.80 4.98
CA THR A 48 -17.82 -1.61 5.75
C THR A 48 -16.63 -1.16 6.59
N SER A 49 -16.33 0.13 6.60
CA SER A 49 -15.25 0.73 7.38
C SER A 49 -15.60 2.15 7.79
N ARG A 50 -14.85 2.73 8.74
CA ARG A 50 -14.92 4.16 9.09
C ARG A 50 -14.17 5.05 8.12
N ASP A 51 -13.16 4.50 7.43
CA ASP A 51 -12.25 5.24 6.55
C ASP A 51 -11.96 4.48 5.26
N GLU A 52 -11.40 5.19 4.29
CA GLU A 52 -11.06 4.62 2.98
C GLU A 52 -9.93 3.57 3.08
N ALA A 53 -9.02 3.71 4.04
CA ALA A 53 -7.93 2.77 4.24
C ALA A 53 -8.46 1.41 4.70
N GLY A 54 -9.44 1.40 5.61
CA GLY A 54 -10.09 0.15 6.03
C GLY A 54 -10.88 -0.52 4.91
N LEU A 55 -11.55 0.24 4.03
CA LEU A 55 -12.16 -0.32 2.82
C LEU A 55 -11.11 -0.96 1.91
N PHE A 56 -9.98 -0.28 1.71
CA PHE A 56 -8.86 -0.81 0.94
C PHE A 56 -8.32 -2.12 1.52
N TYR A 57 -8.07 -2.19 2.83
CA TYR A 57 -7.58 -3.41 3.48
C TYR A 57 -8.61 -4.54 3.51
N GLY A 58 -9.89 -4.20 3.59
CA GLY A 58 -10.98 -5.16 3.38
C GLY A 58 -10.94 -5.79 1.98
N CYS A 59 -10.63 -4.97 0.95
CA CYS A 59 -10.43 -5.48 -0.41
C CYS A 59 -9.21 -6.40 -0.49
N GLN A 60 -8.10 -6.07 0.17
CA GLN A 60 -6.91 -6.94 0.18
C GLN A 60 -7.22 -8.31 0.80
N THR A 61 -8.05 -8.34 1.85
CA THR A 61 -8.51 -9.61 2.44
C THR A 61 -9.42 -10.38 1.50
N LEU A 62 -10.37 -9.70 0.86
CA LEU A 62 -11.25 -10.34 -0.12
C LEU A 62 -10.47 -10.92 -1.31
N GLU A 63 -9.48 -10.19 -1.82
CA GLU A 63 -8.62 -10.65 -2.91
C GLU A 63 -7.89 -11.94 -2.54
N GLN A 64 -7.31 -12.02 -1.34
CA GLN A 64 -6.65 -13.22 -0.83
C GLN A 64 -7.64 -14.39 -0.72
N LEU A 65 -8.84 -14.18 -0.20
CA LEU A 65 -9.87 -15.23 -0.15
C LEU A 65 -10.28 -15.73 -1.53
N LEU A 66 -10.38 -14.82 -2.52
CA LEU A 66 -10.69 -15.20 -3.90
C LEU A 66 -9.56 -16.00 -4.56
N GLU A 67 -8.30 -15.63 -4.29
CA GLU A 67 -7.14 -16.37 -4.76
C GLU A 67 -7.11 -17.79 -4.15
N ASP A 68 -7.28 -17.88 -2.83
CA ASP A 68 -7.34 -19.18 -2.13
C ASP A 68 -8.48 -20.05 -2.67
N SER A 69 -9.67 -19.46 -2.87
CA SER A 69 -10.82 -20.17 -3.47
C SER A 69 -10.48 -20.74 -4.84
N ARG A 70 -9.83 -19.94 -5.69
CA ARG A 70 -9.38 -20.37 -7.03
C ARG A 70 -8.33 -21.48 -6.94
N ASP A 71 -7.30 -21.29 -6.11
CA ASP A 71 -6.12 -22.16 -6.05
C ASP A 71 -6.46 -23.53 -5.42
N PHE A 72 -7.31 -23.53 -4.40
CA PHE A 72 -7.80 -24.74 -3.74
C PHE A 72 -9.08 -25.32 -4.37
N LYS A 73 -9.65 -24.64 -5.36
CA LYS A 73 -10.92 -25.03 -6.02
C LYS A 73 -12.05 -25.24 -5.00
N LYS A 74 -12.14 -24.36 -4.02
CA LYS A 74 -13.16 -24.39 -2.96
C LYS A 74 -14.00 -23.12 -2.99
N GLU A 75 -15.30 -23.25 -2.81
CA GLU A 75 -16.18 -22.09 -2.63
C GLU A 75 -15.86 -21.36 -1.32
N ILE A 76 -15.99 -20.03 -1.34
CA ILE A 76 -15.90 -19.23 -0.14
C ILE A 76 -17.23 -19.37 0.60
N PRO A 77 -17.27 -19.94 1.81
CA PRO A 77 -18.50 -20.05 2.57
C PRO A 77 -18.98 -18.67 3.02
N PRO A 78 -20.28 -18.50 3.34
CA PRO A 78 -20.75 -17.31 4.01
C PRO A 78 -19.95 -17.08 5.29
N MET A 79 -19.41 -15.86 5.47
CA MET A 79 -18.57 -15.52 6.62
C MET A 79 -18.63 -14.05 6.94
N LYS A 80 -18.17 -13.72 8.15
CA LYS A 80 -17.98 -12.36 8.64
C LYS A 80 -16.57 -12.24 9.21
N ILE A 81 -15.82 -11.28 8.71
CA ILE A 81 -14.46 -10.98 9.17
C ILE A 81 -14.46 -9.56 9.72
N THR A 82 -14.07 -9.42 10.99
CA THR A 82 -13.82 -8.13 11.63
C THR A 82 -12.31 -8.05 11.87
N ASP A 83 -11.67 -7.03 11.30
CA ASP A 83 -10.22 -6.89 11.39
C ASP A 83 -9.82 -5.43 11.59
N TYR A 84 -8.75 -5.21 12.32
CA TYR A 84 -8.14 -3.91 12.58
C TYR A 84 -6.67 -4.08 12.99
N PRO A 85 -5.81 -3.09 12.74
CA PRO A 85 -4.40 -3.21 13.06
C PRO A 85 -4.16 -3.15 14.58
N ALA A 86 -3.43 -4.14 15.12
CA ALA A 86 -2.91 -4.09 16.48
C ALA A 86 -1.73 -3.12 16.62
N ILE A 87 -1.01 -2.85 15.50
CA ILE A 87 0.11 -1.91 15.42
C ILE A 87 -0.20 -0.92 14.32
N ALA A 88 -0.28 0.37 14.66
CA ALA A 88 -0.66 1.43 13.73
C ALA A 88 0.40 1.66 12.64
N TYR A 89 1.68 1.64 12.98
CA TYR A 89 2.77 1.87 12.03
C TYR A 89 3.50 0.56 11.72
N ARG A 90 3.28 0.02 10.53
CA ARG A 90 3.81 -1.27 10.06
C ARG A 90 4.77 -1.02 8.91
N ALA A 91 6.01 -0.76 9.24
CA ALA A 91 7.03 -0.38 8.28
C ALA A 91 7.99 -1.51 7.93
N VAL A 92 8.49 -1.49 6.70
CA VAL A 92 9.70 -2.21 6.30
C VAL A 92 10.83 -1.21 6.10
N HIS A 93 12.05 -1.60 6.46
CA HIS A 93 13.25 -0.85 6.14
C HIS A 93 13.82 -1.36 4.81
N LEU A 94 13.92 -0.46 3.84
CA LEU A 94 14.52 -0.72 2.54
C LEU A 94 15.88 -0.02 2.47
N ASP A 95 16.94 -0.81 2.37
CA ASP A 95 18.30 -0.32 2.22
C ASP A 95 18.80 -0.52 0.78
N THR A 96 19.09 0.57 0.08
CA THR A 96 19.59 0.56 -1.30
C THR A 96 21.00 1.12 -1.44
N LYS A 97 21.74 1.25 -0.33
CA LYS A 97 23.12 1.79 -0.34
C LYS A 97 24.04 1.13 -1.34
N HIS A 98 24.00 -0.18 -1.41
CA HIS A 98 24.94 -0.96 -2.22
C HIS A 98 24.41 -1.37 -3.59
N HIS A 99 23.10 -1.30 -3.81
CA HIS A 99 22.48 -1.64 -5.08
C HIS A 99 21.21 -0.82 -5.30
N LEU A 100 20.82 -0.71 -6.55
CA LEU A 100 19.57 -0.09 -6.95
C LEU A 100 18.89 -0.99 -7.96
N ASP A 101 17.69 -1.40 -7.65
CA ASP A 101 16.86 -2.19 -8.56
C ASP A 101 16.19 -1.29 -9.62
N ARG A 102 15.55 -1.91 -10.58
CA ARG A 102 14.74 -1.22 -11.57
C ARG A 102 13.45 -0.69 -10.91
N MET A 103 12.94 0.42 -11.41
CA MET A 103 11.73 1.05 -10.86
C MET A 103 10.52 0.12 -10.81
N ASP A 104 10.38 -0.78 -11.79
CA ASP A 104 9.27 -1.76 -11.81
C ASP A 104 9.30 -2.73 -10.61
N TYR A 105 10.47 -3.04 -10.06
CA TYR A 105 10.59 -3.80 -8.82
C TYR A 105 9.96 -3.07 -7.64
N TYR A 106 10.21 -1.77 -7.49
CA TYR A 106 9.65 -0.98 -6.38
C TYR A 106 8.14 -0.82 -6.47
N TYR A 107 7.57 -0.71 -7.66
CA TYR A 107 6.11 -0.73 -7.85
C TYR A 107 5.51 -2.06 -7.40
N ARG A 108 6.07 -3.20 -7.84
CA ARG A 108 5.62 -4.53 -7.39
C ARG A 108 5.81 -4.76 -5.89
N MET A 109 6.87 -4.19 -5.31
CA MET A 109 7.11 -4.25 -3.87
C MET A 109 6.01 -3.51 -3.12
N VAL A 110 5.65 -2.30 -3.55
CA VAL A 110 4.54 -1.53 -2.96
C VAL A 110 3.23 -2.33 -3.03
N ASP A 111 2.91 -2.96 -4.16
CA ASP A 111 1.71 -3.80 -4.28
C ASP A 111 1.74 -4.96 -3.27
N LYS A 112 2.88 -5.64 -3.13
CA LYS A 112 3.03 -6.72 -2.15
C LYS A 112 2.89 -6.24 -0.71
N LEU A 113 3.50 -5.12 -0.37
CA LEU A 113 3.41 -4.55 0.97
C LEU A 113 1.97 -4.18 1.31
N ALA A 114 1.28 -3.50 0.40
CA ALA A 114 -0.13 -3.16 0.54
C ALA A 114 -1.01 -4.40 0.73
N ARG A 115 -0.75 -5.48 -0.03
CA ARG A 115 -1.44 -6.77 0.10
C ARG A 115 -1.31 -7.35 1.51
N TYR A 116 -0.15 -7.22 2.14
CA TYR A 116 0.09 -7.67 3.52
C TYR A 116 -0.21 -6.59 4.58
N LYS A 117 -0.89 -5.52 4.18
CA LYS A 117 -1.30 -4.42 5.07
C LYS A 117 -0.13 -3.71 5.75
N ILE A 118 1.05 -3.75 5.14
CA ILE A 118 2.19 -2.90 5.51
C ILE A 118 1.91 -1.50 4.99
N ASN A 119 2.03 -0.49 5.85
CA ASN A 119 1.61 0.88 5.53
C ASN A 119 2.76 1.89 5.45
N ALA A 120 4.01 1.43 5.57
CA ALA A 120 5.15 2.33 5.43
C ALA A 120 6.40 1.62 4.90
N ILE A 121 7.25 2.41 4.23
CA ILE A 121 8.62 2.06 3.84
C ILE A 121 9.53 3.13 4.43
N ILE A 122 10.48 2.73 5.28
CA ILE A 122 11.60 3.58 5.67
C ILE A 122 12.72 3.29 4.69
N TRP A 123 13.03 4.24 3.81
CA TRP A 123 13.95 4.02 2.69
C TRP A 123 15.27 4.73 2.86
N GLU A 124 16.33 3.96 3.02
CA GLU A 124 17.71 4.44 3.07
C GLU A 124 18.27 4.51 1.65
N LEU A 125 18.30 5.73 1.10
CA LEU A 125 18.63 5.99 -0.30
C LEU A 125 20.08 6.38 -0.53
N GLU A 126 20.71 7.12 0.40
CA GLU A 126 22.04 7.72 0.26
C GLU A 126 22.24 8.38 -1.13
N ASP A 127 23.20 7.91 -1.93
CA ASP A 127 23.49 8.43 -3.27
C ASP A 127 22.51 7.93 -4.35
N LYS A 128 21.51 7.11 -4.00
CA LYS A 128 20.55 6.54 -4.97
C LYS A 128 19.38 7.46 -5.31
N LEU A 129 19.37 8.70 -4.78
CA LEU A 129 18.44 9.75 -5.16
C LEU A 129 19.21 10.89 -5.85
N ARG A 130 18.66 11.43 -6.94
CA ARG A 130 19.26 12.55 -7.67
C ARG A 130 18.98 13.86 -6.96
N PHE A 131 20.03 14.51 -6.45
CA PHE A 131 19.94 15.78 -5.74
C PHE A 131 20.02 16.96 -6.71
N THR A 132 19.08 17.91 -6.59
CA THR A 132 19.04 19.10 -7.48
C THR A 132 20.13 20.12 -7.12
N ARG A 133 20.40 20.33 -5.81
CA ARG A 133 21.36 21.32 -5.33
C ARG A 133 22.79 20.78 -5.23
N ARG A 134 22.97 19.48 -5.21
CA ARG A 134 24.24 18.79 -5.09
C ARG A 134 24.23 17.54 -5.99
N PRO A 135 24.23 17.73 -7.30
CA PRO A 135 24.11 16.62 -8.24
C PRO A 135 25.27 15.62 -8.14
N GLU A 136 26.45 16.09 -7.68
CA GLU A 136 27.63 15.27 -7.43
C GLU A 136 27.45 14.23 -6.33
N ALA A 137 26.53 14.45 -5.40
CA ALA A 137 26.23 13.50 -4.32
C ALA A 137 25.41 12.29 -4.79
N GLY A 138 24.76 12.37 -5.96
CA GLY A 138 23.97 11.30 -6.53
C GLY A 138 24.78 10.37 -7.42
N ALA A 139 24.53 9.06 -7.35
CA ALA A 139 25.10 8.08 -8.26
C ALA A 139 24.63 8.32 -9.71
N PRO A 140 25.41 7.91 -10.73
CA PRO A 140 25.02 8.09 -12.14
C PRO A 140 23.64 7.48 -12.49
N ASN A 141 23.30 6.36 -11.85
CA ASN A 141 22.03 5.64 -12.02
C ASN A 141 20.98 5.97 -10.95
N ALA A 142 21.17 7.05 -10.18
CA ALA A 142 20.24 7.44 -9.11
C ALA A 142 18.84 7.73 -9.64
N ILE A 143 17.85 7.39 -8.83
CA ILE A 143 16.41 7.65 -9.08
C ILE A 143 16.21 9.16 -9.25
N SER A 144 15.55 9.56 -10.31
CA SER A 144 15.20 10.96 -10.53
C SER A 144 14.09 11.40 -9.57
N LYS A 145 13.99 12.71 -9.35
CA LYS A 145 12.91 13.28 -8.54
C LYS A 145 11.53 12.94 -9.10
N GLN A 146 11.39 12.92 -10.41
CA GLN A 146 10.13 12.60 -11.09
C GLN A 146 9.72 11.14 -10.87
N GLU A 147 10.65 10.20 -11.01
CA GLU A 147 10.41 8.78 -10.73
C GLU A 147 10.03 8.54 -9.27
N MET A 148 10.76 9.17 -8.33
CA MET A 148 10.44 9.07 -6.91
C MET A 148 9.05 9.66 -6.60
N GLN A 149 8.71 10.82 -7.15
CA GLN A 149 7.38 11.42 -6.98
C GLN A 149 6.26 10.53 -7.55
N ALA A 150 6.50 9.88 -8.68
CA ALA A 150 5.54 8.95 -9.27
C ALA A 150 5.33 7.74 -8.35
N LEU A 151 6.41 7.17 -7.83
CA LEU A 151 6.35 6.06 -6.89
C LEU A 151 5.66 6.44 -5.57
N CYS A 152 5.95 7.63 -5.02
CA CYS A 152 5.28 8.11 -3.81
C CYS A 152 3.76 8.28 -4.01
N ARG A 153 3.33 8.80 -5.16
CA ARG A 153 1.89 8.87 -5.49
C ARG A 153 1.26 7.48 -5.57
N TYR A 154 1.92 6.56 -6.27
CA TYR A 154 1.49 5.18 -6.41
C TYR A 154 1.36 4.45 -5.07
N ALA A 155 2.35 4.63 -4.19
CA ALA A 155 2.35 4.07 -2.85
C ALA A 155 1.21 4.66 -1.98
N LYS A 156 1.02 5.99 -2.05
CA LYS A 156 -0.06 6.67 -1.33
C LYS A 156 -1.45 6.16 -1.72
N GLU A 157 -1.68 5.88 -3.00
CA GLU A 157 -2.93 5.28 -3.49
C GLU A 157 -3.19 3.87 -2.94
N ARG A 158 -2.16 3.24 -2.36
CA ARG A 158 -2.19 1.91 -1.74
C ARG A 158 -2.04 1.95 -0.22
N ASN A 159 -2.20 3.12 0.37
CA ASN A 159 -2.01 3.36 1.81
C ASN A 159 -0.61 2.98 2.31
N VAL A 160 0.41 3.13 1.46
CA VAL A 160 1.81 2.94 1.83
C VAL A 160 2.52 4.29 1.81
N GLU A 161 3.05 4.70 2.96
CA GLU A 161 3.90 5.89 3.09
C GLU A 161 5.35 5.54 2.72
N ILE A 162 6.05 6.44 2.02
CA ILE A 162 7.49 6.34 1.80
C ILE A 162 8.17 7.45 2.59
N SER A 163 8.90 7.07 3.64
CA SER A 163 9.67 7.96 4.49
C SER A 163 11.16 7.81 4.20
N PRO A 164 11.87 8.87 3.75
CA PRO A 164 13.30 8.78 3.52
C PRO A 164 14.06 8.71 4.85
N LEU A 165 15.01 7.79 4.95
CA LEU A 165 16.01 7.80 6.00
C LEU A 165 17.21 8.59 5.50
N VAL A 166 17.50 9.70 6.18
CA VAL A 166 18.64 10.56 5.88
C VAL A 166 19.72 10.36 6.95
N GLN A 167 20.89 9.92 6.52
CA GLN A 167 22.03 9.73 7.39
C GLN A 167 22.65 11.08 7.80
N GLY A 168 23.04 11.18 9.06
CA GLY A 168 23.61 12.41 9.63
C GLY A 168 25.06 12.21 10.09
N LEU A 169 25.26 11.63 11.28
CA LEU A 169 26.59 11.45 11.87
C LEU A 169 27.35 10.24 11.31
N GLY A 170 26.65 9.21 10.85
CA GLY A 170 27.22 8.03 10.18
C GLY A 170 26.80 7.96 8.72
N HIS A 171 27.45 7.10 7.96
CA HIS A 171 27.12 6.80 6.54
C HIS A 171 27.01 8.03 5.61
N ALA A 172 27.67 9.15 5.98
CA ALA A 172 27.63 10.40 5.23
C ALA A 172 28.73 10.46 4.12
N GLY A 173 29.43 9.37 3.86
CA GLY A 173 30.53 9.31 2.89
C GLY A 173 30.12 9.71 1.48
N PHE A 174 28.88 9.49 1.08
CA PHE A 174 28.36 9.89 -0.25
C PHE A 174 28.28 11.41 -0.44
N ILE A 175 28.24 12.19 0.66
CA ILE A 175 28.30 13.65 0.65
C ILE A 175 29.74 14.13 0.93
N LEU A 176 30.38 13.60 1.99
CA LEU A 176 31.66 14.08 2.49
C LEU A 176 32.82 13.88 1.52
N LYS A 177 32.77 12.89 0.64
CA LYS A 177 33.79 12.66 -0.39
C LYS A 177 33.93 13.80 -1.41
N HIS A 178 32.99 14.74 -1.42
CA HIS A 178 32.95 15.87 -2.34
C HIS A 178 33.32 17.22 -1.67
N HIS A 179 33.83 17.18 -0.41
CA HIS A 179 34.24 18.38 0.36
C HIS A 179 35.69 18.31 0.83
#